data_2041222ea21eb00a2529f5cbda59682d
#
_entry.id   2041222ea21eb00a2529f5cbda59682d
#
_cell.length_a   1.000
_cell.length_b   1.000
_cell.length_c   1.000
_cell.angle_alpha   90.00
_cell.angle_beta   90.00
_cell.angle_gamma   90.00
#
_symmetry.space_group_name_H-M   'P 1'
#
loop_
_entity.id
_entity.type
_entity.pdbx_description
1 polymer ?
#
loop_
_entity_poly.entity_id
_entity_poly.type
_entity_poly.pdbx_seq_one_letter_code
_entity_poly.pdbx_strand_id
1 'polypeptide(L)'
;MILKKHLLIFVLSISFLAANSQVASVQIALLKYRGGGDWYANPTSLPNLIEFCNRNLRTNINPIPATVEVGSPDIFNYPFLHMTGHGNVVFSPQEAKNLRDYLLAGGFLHIDDNYGMDKYIRPQLLKVFPELELIELPFSHPIYHQRYKFNDGVPKIHEHDGKPSQGFGLFWEGRMILYYTYETDLGDGWEDQRVHGDSEEVRLKALQMGANIIQYVFDR
;
A
#
# COMPACT_ATOMS: atom_id res chain seq x y z
N MET A 1 69.53 32.64 36.69
CA MET A 1 69.30 31.42 35.90
C MET A 1 67.80 31.16 35.96
N ILE A 2 67.07 31.59 34.93
CA ILE A 2 65.60 31.59 34.87
C ILE A 2 65.15 30.41 34.06
N LEU A 3 64.48 29.44 34.73
CA LEU A 3 63.97 28.22 34.12
C LEU A 3 62.61 28.52 33.42
N LYS A 4 62.56 28.52 32.10
CA LYS A 4 61.33 28.66 31.33
C LYS A 4 60.60 27.33 31.37
N LYS A 5 59.40 27.31 32.02
CA LYS A 5 58.46 26.21 31.93
C LYS A 5 57.67 26.31 30.60
N HIS A 6 57.84 25.38 29.70
CA HIS A 6 57.01 25.23 28.52
C HIS A 6 55.72 24.47 28.92
N LEU A 7 54.61 25.15 28.82
CA LEU A 7 53.26 24.57 28.99
C LEU A 7 52.83 23.97 27.64
N LEU A 8 52.78 22.64 27.59
CA LEU A 8 52.30 21.91 26.41
C LEU A 8 50.77 21.83 26.49
N ILE A 9 50.06 22.60 25.66
CA ILE A 9 48.61 22.56 25.54
C ILE A 9 48.26 21.42 24.58
N PHE A 10 47.67 20.33 25.09
CA PHE A 10 47.15 19.22 24.29
C PHE A 10 45.71 19.56 23.88
N VAL A 11 45.53 20.00 22.61
CA VAL A 11 44.20 20.24 22.03
C VAL A 11 43.63 18.91 21.60
N LEU A 12 42.65 18.37 22.38
CA LEU A 12 41.92 17.18 22.06
C LEU A 12 40.85 17.56 21.03
N SER A 13 41.07 17.28 19.74
CA SER A 13 40.07 17.44 18.69
C SER A 13 39.04 16.31 18.79
N ILE A 14 37.89 16.58 19.36
CA ILE A 14 36.74 15.66 19.34
C ILE A 14 36.08 15.79 17.96
N SER A 15 36.40 14.87 17.05
CA SER A 15 35.69 14.73 15.80
C SER A 15 34.33 14.11 16.07
N PHE A 16 33.28 14.92 16.05
CA PHE A 16 31.90 14.42 16.01
C PHE A 16 31.69 13.75 14.63
N LEU A 17 31.79 12.42 14.60
CA LEU A 17 31.24 11.61 13.53
C LEU A 17 29.71 11.72 13.66
N ALA A 18 29.08 12.59 12.87
CA ALA A 18 27.66 12.55 12.64
C ALA A 18 27.37 11.22 11.94
N ALA A 19 26.97 10.20 12.69
CA ALA A 19 26.37 9.00 12.13
C ALA A 19 25.07 9.46 11.46
N ASN A 20 25.07 9.63 10.15
CA ASN A 20 23.85 9.69 9.38
C ASN A 20 23.18 8.32 9.55
N SER A 21 22.28 8.22 10.52
CA SER A 21 21.33 7.13 10.61
C SER A 21 20.46 7.23 9.35
N GLN A 22 20.83 6.50 8.33
CA GLN A 22 19.98 6.33 7.16
C GLN A 22 18.76 5.57 7.66
N VAL A 23 17.64 6.27 7.82
CA VAL A 23 16.37 5.64 8.16
C VAL A 23 16.10 4.59 7.09
N ALA A 24 16.00 3.33 7.50
CA ALA A 24 15.72 2.24 6.57
C ALA A 24 14.44 2.57 5.80
N SER A 25 14.50 2.51 4.48
CA SER A 25 13.32 2.73 3.64
C SER A 25 12.33 1.59 3.85
N VAL A 26 11.06 1.94 4.02
CA VAL A 26 9.97 0.95 4.02
C VAL A 26 9.80 0.41 2.61
N GLN A 27 9.66 -0.88 2.44
CA GLN A 27 9.33 -1.47 1.15
C GLN A 27 7.90 -1.99 1.18
N ILE A 28 7.13 -1.69 0.14
CA ILE A 28 5.79 -2.24 -0.11
C ILE A 28 5.87 -3.31 -1.19
N ALA A 29 4.89 -4.22 -1.26
CA ALA A 29 4.95 -5.31 -2.21
C ALA A 29 3.65 -5.52 -2.98
N LEU A 30 3.81 -5.97 -4.23
CA LEU A 30 2.74 -6.53 -5.05
C LEU A 30 2.53 -7.99 -4.64
N LEU A 31 1.28 -8.37 -4.36
CA LEU A 31 0.91 -9.71 -3.94
C LEU A 31 0.63 -10.61 -5.15
N LYS A 32 1.45 -11.61 -5.34
CA LYS A 32 1.28 -12.63 -6.38
C LYS A 32 0.40 -13.75 -5.87
N TYR A 33 -0.73 -13.96 -6.54
CA TYR A 33 -1.72 -14.99 -6.22
C TYR A 33 -1.87 -16.02 -7.35
N ARG A 34 -2.57 -17.11 -7.07
CA ARG A 34 -2.89 -18.18 -8.02
C ARG A 34 -4.33 -18.06 -8.50
N GLY A 35 -4.70 -18.88 -9.49
CA GLY A 35 -6.06 -18.97 -10.03
C GLY A 35 -6.17 -18.55 -11.49
N GLY A 36 -5.12 -17.98 -12.07
CA GLY A 36 -5.09 -17.55 -13.47
C GLY A 36 -5.50 -16.10 -13.69
N GLY A 37 -5.80 -15.34 -12.63
CA GLY A 37 -5.90 -13.89 -12.73
C GLY A 37 -4.52 -13.24 -12.89
N ASP A 38 -4.51 -12.07 -13.49
CA ASP A 38 -3.31 -11.35 -13.92
C ASP A 38 -2.80 -10.39 -12.84
N TRP A 39 -2.37 -10.91 -11.72
CA TRP A 39 -1.80 -10.15 -10.59
C TRP A 39 -0.72 -9.12 -11.01
N TYR A 40 -0.18 -9.24 -12.22
CA TYR A 40 0.86 -8.40 -12.81
C TYR A 40 0.31 -7.35 -13.79
N ALA A 41 -1.01 -7.12 -13.82
CA ALA A 41 -1.67 -6.29 -14.83
C ALA A 41 -1.13 -4.85 -14.90
N ASN A 42 -0.80 -4.26 -13.76
CA ASN A 42 -0.48 -2.82 -13.64
C ASN A 42 1.00 -2.61 -13.25
N PRO A 43 1.97 -2.85 -14.16
CA PRO A 43 3.39 -2.90 -13.81
C PRO A 43 3.99 -1.55 -13.39
N THR A 44 3.44 -0.42 -13.82
CA THR A 44 3.94 0.92 -13.45
C THR A 44 3.15 1.56 -12.30
N SER A 45 2.05 0.96 -11.86
CA SER A 45 1.15 1.52 -10.85
C SER A 45 1.84 1.77 -9.50
N LEU A 46 2.42 0.74 -8.88
CA LEU A 46 3.10 0.90 -7.60
C LEU A 46 4.33 1.80 -7.65
N PRO A 47 5.23 1.73 -8.66
CA PRO A 47 6.30 2.70 -8.81
C PRO A 47 5.82 4.15 -8.84
N ASN A 48 4.78 4.45 -9.60
CA ASN A 48 4.21 5.79 -9.71
C ASN A 48 3.55 6.24 -8.39
N LEU A 49 2.82 5.35 -7.70
CA LEU A 49 2.24 5.64 -6.41
C LEU A 49 3.33 5.93 -5.35
N ILE A 50 4.39 5.14 -5.32
CA ILE A 50 5.52 5.33 -4.40
C ILE A 50 6.17 6.70 -4.66
N GLU A 51 6.45 7.01 -5.92
CA GLU A 51 7.04 8.30 -6.29
C GLU A 51 6.15 9.46 -5.85
N PHE A 52 4.84 9.34 -6.10
CA PHE A 52 3.86 10.35 -5.68
C PHE A 52 3.84 10.52 -4.14
N CYS A 53 3.82 9.43 -3.37
CA CYS A 53 3.85 9.47 -1.92
C CYS A 53 5.14 10.09 -1.38
N ASN A 54 6.29 9.67 -1.90
CA ASN A 54 7.59 10.19 -1.46
C ASN A 54 7.70 11.70 -1.69
N ARG A 55 7.14 12.23 -2.78
CA ARG A 55 7.12 13.67 -3.08
C ARG A 55 6.10 14.45 -2.24
N ASN A 56 4.89 13.92 -2.08
CA ASN A 56 3.76 14.70 -1.57
C ASN A 56 3.48 14.47 -0.07
N LEU A 57 3.79 13.29 0.46
CA LEU A 57 3.66 12.93 1.88
C LEU A 57 5.00 12.95 2.62
N ARG A 58 6.12 13.15 1.92
CA ARG A 58 7.49 13.06 2.46
C ARG A 58 7.77 11.68 3.09
N THR A 59 7.21 10.63 2.53
CA THR A 59 7.52 9.26 2.94
C THR A 59 8.92 8.85 2.47
N ASN A 60 9.46 7.78 3.06
CA ASN A 60 10.70 7.15 2.62
C ASN A 60 10.41 5.70 2.22
N ILE A 61 9.58 5.53 1.19
CA ILE A 61 9.26 4.21 0.63
C ILE A 61 10.30 3.89 -0.45
N ASN A 62 10.79 2.64 -0.45
CA ASN A 62 11.72 2.18 -1.49
C ASN A 62 11.06 2.36 -2.87
N PRO A 63 11.71 3.03 -3.84
CA PRO A 63 11.14 3.29 -5.15
C PRO A 63 10.85 2.01 -5.97
N ILE A 64 11.46 0.90 -5.59
CA ILE A 64 11.27 -0.40 -6.25
C ILE A 64 10.37 -1.26 -5.35
N PRO A 65 9.09 -1.47 -5.71
CA PRO A 65 8.23 -2.39 -4.99
C PRO A 65 8.74 -3.82 -5.11
N ALA A 66 8.53 -4.62 -4.09
CA ALA A 66 8.78 -6.06 -4.16
C ALA A 66 7.60 -6.79 -4.82
N THR A 67 7.80 -8.06 -5.17
CA THR A 67 6.73 -9.00 -5.50
C THR A 67 6.84 -10.19 -4.55
N VAL A 68 5.75 -10.59 -3.93
CA VAL A 68 5.73 -11.68 -2.96
C VAL A 68 4.53 -12.61 -3.16
N GLU A 69 4.73 -13.91 -3.04
CA GLU A 69 3.65 -14.90 -3.12
C GLU A 69 2.85 -14.95 -1.82
N VAL A 70 1.54 -15.16 -1.91
CA VAL A 70 0.64 -15.25 -0.74
C VAL A 70 1.12 -16.28 0.28
N GLY A 71 1.67 -17.40 -0.16
CA GLY A 71 2.15 -18.48 0.70
C GLY A 71 3.59 -18.32 1.21
N SER A 72 4.32 -17.29 0.76
CA SER A 72 5.70 -17.06 1.21
C SER A 72 5.75 -16.50 2.63
N PRO A 73 6.69 -16.94 3.48
CA PRO A 73 6.95 -16.27 4.75
C PRO A 73 7.48 -14.84 4.56
N ASP A 74 7.98 -14.50 3.39
CA ASP A 74 8.53 -13.18 3.10
C ASP A 74 7.48 -12.06 3.13
N ILE A 75 6.17 -12.38 3.09
CA ILE A 75 5.13 -11.36 3.20
C ILE A 75 5.25 -10.52 4.47
N PHE A 76 5.80 -11.10 5.55
CA PHE A 76 6.00 -10.42 6.84
C PHE A 76 7.09 -9.33 6.80
N ASN A 77 7.88 -9.26 5.72
CA ASN A 77 8.86 -8.19 5.51
C ASN A 77 8.23 -6.89 4.99
N TYR A 78 6.97 -6.93 4.54
CA TYR A 78 6.31 -5.82 3.88
C TYR A 78 5.08 -5.38 4.69
N PRO A 79 5.08 -4.19 5.29
CA PRO A 79 3.96 -3.72 6.10
C PRO A 79 2.70 -3.43 5.28
N PHE A 80 2.84 -3.27 3.97
CA PHE A 80 1.76 -3.00 3.03
C PHE A 80 1.88 -3.89 1.79
N LEU A 81 0.81 -4.61 1.50
CA LEU A 81 0.66 -5.39 0.28
C LEU A 81 -0.41 -4.76 -0.60
N HIS A 82 -0.15 -4.75 -1.90
CA HIS A 82 -1.12 -4.39 -2.93
C HIS A 82 -1.46 -5.63 -3.76
N MET A 83 -2.73 -5.83 -4.04
CA MET A 83 -3.24 -6.90 -4.88
C MET A 83 -4.16 -6.30 -5.92
N THR A 84 -3.95 -6.63 -7.18
CA THR A 84 -4.75 -6.15 -8.30
C THR A 84 -4.89 -7.24 -9.35
N GLY A 85 -5.71 -7.01 -10.38
CA GLY A 85 -5.84 -7.86 -11.55
C GLY A 85 -7.29 -8.13 -11.95
N HIS A 86 -7.43 -8.90 -13.02
CA HIS A 86 -8.72 -9.35 -13.54
C HIS A 86 -8.92 -10.83 -13.24
N GLY A 87 -10.15 -11.24 -12.98
CA GLY A 87 -10.56 -12.63 -12.95
C GLY A 87 -10.12 -13.41 -11.73
N ASN A 88 -9.81 -14.68 -11.95
CA ASN A 88 -9.86 -15.69 -10.91
C ASN A 88 -8.71 -15.59 -9.90
N VAL A 89 -9.07 -15.60 -8.62
CA VAL A 89 -8.16 -15.68 -7.48
C VAL A 89 -8.42 -16.97 -6.73
N VAL A 90 -7.36 -17.69 -6.40
CA VAL A 90 -7.46 -18.95 -5.61
C VAL A 90 -6.38 -18.94 -4.53
N PHE A 91 -6.80 -19.09 -3.27
CA PHE A 91 -5.92 -19.37 -2.14
C PHE A 91 -6.08 -20.83 -1.70
N SER A 92 -4.97 -21.54 -1.57
CA SER A 92 -4.93 -22.80 -0.84
C SER A 92 -5.19 -22.57 0.66
N PRO A 93 -5.54 -23.60 1.45
CA PRO A 93 -5.69 -23.44 2.90
C PRO A 93 -4.43 -22.88 3.58
N GLN A 94 -3.24 -23.25 3.10
CA GLN A 94 -1.98 -22.75 3.65
C GLN A 94 -1.75 -21.27 3.30
N GLU A 95 -2.06 -20.86 2.06
CA GLU A 95 -1.97 -19.45 1.64
C GLU A 95 -2.97 -18.58 2.40
N ALA A 96 -4.21 -19.06 2.58
CA ALA A 96 -5.21 -18.36 3.38
C ALA A 96 -4.77 -18.19 4.84
N LYS A 97 -4.20 -19.24 5.44
CA LYS A 97 -3.63 -19.17 6.79
C LYS A 97 -2.47 -18.17 6.87
N ASN A 98 -1.54 -18.22 5.93
CA ASN A 98 -0.38 -17.32 5.91
C ASN A 98 -0.80 -15.85 5.79
N LEU A 99 -1.76 -15.56 4.90
CA LEU A 99 -2.32 -14.21 4.74
C LEU A 99 -3.05 -13.75 6.01
N ARG A 100 -3.81 -14.64 6.65
CA ARG A 100 -4.45 -14.35 7.94
C ARG A 100 -3.42 -13.98 9.00
N ASP A 101 -2.41 -14.81 9.18
CA ASP A 101 -1.36 -14.59 10.19
C ASP A 101 -0.65 -13.24 9.93
N TYR A 102 -0.34 -12.92 8.67
CA TYR A 102 0.23 -11.64 8.26
C TYR A 102 -0.65 -10.45 8.66
N LEU A 103 -1.94 -10.50 8.33
CA LEU A 103 -2.86 -9.40 8.62
C LEU A 103 -3.07 -9.22 10.12
N LEU A 104 -3.13 -10.31 10.89
CA LEU A 104 -3.24 -10.27 12.35
C LEU A 104 -1.95 -9.76 13.02
N ALA A 105 -0.79 -10.05 12.45
CA ALA A 105 0.51 -9.57 12.93
C ALA A 105 0.77 -8.07 12.70
N GLY A 106 -0.15 -7.35 12.07
CA GLY A 106 -0.02 -5.90 11.84
C GLY A 106 0.10 -5.50 10.38
N GLY A 107 0.21 -6.45 9.47
CA GLY A 107 0.20 -6.21 8.04
C GLY A 107 -1.10 -5.58 7.54
N PHE A 108 -1.05 -5.02 6.35
CA PHE A 108 -2.19 -4.43 5.68
C PHE A 108 -2.24 -4.87 4.21
N LEU A 109 -3.44 -5.18 3.71
CA LEU A 109 -3.67 -5.50 2.31
C LEU A 109 -4.63 -4.50 1.67
N HIS A 110 -4.20 -3.87 0.58
CA HIS A 110 -5.08 -3.18 -0.35
C HIS A 110 -5.37 -4.10 -1.54
N ILE A 111 -6.64 -4.31 -1.85
CA ILE A 111 -7.10 -5.03 -3.03
C ILE A 111 -7.80 -4.04 -3.95
N ASP A 112 -7.41 -3.99 -5.21
CA ASP A 112 -8.06 -3.20 -6.24
C ASP A 112 -8.60 -4.14 -7.33
N ASP A 113 -9.92 -4.11 -7.53
CA ASP A 113 -10.57 -4.90 -8.59
C ASP A 113 -10.47 -4.13 -9.90
N ASN A 114 -9.62 -4.60 -10.78
CA ASN A 114 -9.49 -4.07 -12.15
C ASN A 114 -10.61 -4.56 -13.08
N TYR A 115 -11.76 -4.90 -12.53
CA TYR A 115 -12.91 -5.48 -13.22
C TYR A 115 -12.92 -7.02 -13.27
N GLY A 116 -13.95 -7.56 -12.66
CA GLY A 116 -14.28 -8.99 -12.70
C GLY A 116 -13.58 -9.87 -11.67
N MET A 117 -12.81 -9.32 -10.75
CA MET A 117 -12.21 -10.04 -9.63
C MET A 117 -13.22 -10.31 -8.51
N ASP A 118 -14.21 -9.45 -8.31
CA ASP A 118 -15.11 -9.44 -7.15
C ASP A 118 -15.71 -10.81 -6.82
N LYS A 119 -16.29 -11.48 -7.80
CA LYS A 119 -16.92 -12.82 -7.63
C LYS A 119 -15.94 -13.91 -7.21
N TYR A 120 -14.63 -13.69 -7.40
CA TYR A 120 -13.57 -14.63 -7.06
C TYR A 120 -12.94 -14.30 -5.71
N ILE A 121 -12.64 -13.01 -5.46
CA ILE A 121 -11.90 -12.61 -4.25
C ILE A 121 -12.75 -12.73 -2.99
N ARG A 122 -14.05 -12.37 -3.02
CA ARG A 122 -14.91 -12.45 -1.84
C ARG A 122 -14.95 -13.86 -1.22
N PRO A 123 -15.14 -14.96 -1.97
CA PRO A 123 -15.04 -16.32 -1.41
C PRO A 123 -13.66 -16.67 -0.84
N GLN A 124 -12.57 -16.07 -1.39
CA GLN A 124 -11.24 -16.32 -0.86
C GLN A 124 -11.03 -15.57 0.46
N LEU A 125 -11.55 -14.35 0.59
CA LEU A 125 -11.50 -13.61 1.87
C LEU A 125 -12.26 -14.35 2.98
N LEU A 126 -13.37 -15.01 2.67
CA LEU A 126 -14.08 -15.88 3.62
C LEU A 126 -13.26 -17.12 4.04
N LYS A 127 -12.31 -17.59 3.20
CA LYS A 127 -11.37 -18.64 3.64
C LYS A 127 -10.31 -18.09 4.60
N VAL A 128 -9.91 -16.82 4.41
CA VAL A 128 -8.93 -16.15 5.28
C VAL A 128 -9.58 -15.81 6.62
N PHE A 129 -10.79 -15.25 6.60
CA PHE A 129 -11.54 -14.81 7.77
C PHE A 129 -13.01 -15.22 7.65
N PRO A 130 -13.37 -16.46 8.01
CA PRO A 130 -14.75 -16.93 7.93
C PRO A 130 -15.68 -16.21 8.93
N GLU A 131 -15.12 -15.55 9.95
CA GLU A 131 -15.85 -14.83 10.99
C GLU A 131 -16.00 -13.32 10.72
N LEU A 132 -15.39 -12.79 9.66
CA LEU A 132 -15.43 -11.37 9.34
C LEU A 132 -16.17 -11.11 8.02
N GLU A 133 -16.81 -9.94 7.94
CA GLU A 133 -17.50 -9.47 6.74
C GLU A 133 -16.83 -8.20 6.21
N LEU A 134 -16.82 -8.04 4.88
CA LEU A 134 -16.47 -6.79 4.23
C LEU A 134 -17.55 -5.75 4.50
N ILE A 135 -17.18 -4.65 5.14
CA ILE A 135 -18.07 -3.54 5.50
C ILE A 135 -17.82 -2.40 4.53
N GLU A 136 -18.87 -1.95 3.84
CA GLU A 136 -18.77 -0.75 3.02
C GLU A 136 -18.48 0.47 3.90
N LEU A 137 -17.45 1.23 3.54
CA LEU A 137 -17.01 2.38 4.33
C LEU A 137 -17.90 3.60 4.04
N PRO A 138 -18.43 4.25 5.08
CA PRO A 138 -19.16 5.50 4.88
C PRO A 138 -18.22 6.58 4.33
N PHE A 139 -18.75 7.53 3.56
CA PHE A 139 -17.95 8.60 2.96
C PHE A 139 -17.20 9.47 3.99
N SER A 140 -17.66 9.47 5.25
CA SER A 140 -16.96 10.12 6.37
C SER A 140 -15.78 9.34 6.92
N HIS A 141 -15.49 8.12 6.40
CA HIS A 141 -14.41 7.30 6.93
C HIS A 141 -13.05 8.01 6.76
N PRO A 142 -12.15 7.96 7.79
CA PRO A 142 -10.88 8.68 7.76
C PRO A 142 -9.99 8.40 6.55
N ILE A 143 -10.06 7.21 5.93
CA ILE A 143 -9.28 6.87 4.73
C ILE A 143 -9.54 7.82 3.57
N TYR A 144 -10.75 8.40 3.48
CA TYR A 144 -11.12 9.37 2.44
C TYR A 144 -10.70 10.80 2.80
N HIS A 145 -10.20 11.05 4.02
CA HIS A 145 -9.95 12.39 4.55
C HIS A 145 -8.56 12.54 5.16
N GLN A 146 -7.58 11.86 4.62
CA GLN A 146 -6.18 12.04 5.00
C GLN A 146 -5.63 13.36 4.42
N ARG A 147 -4.57 13.32 3.67
CA ARG A 147 -3.99 14.50 2.99
C ARG A 147 -4.96 15.13 2.00
N TYR A 148 -5.73 14.32 1.30
CA TYR A 148 -6.68 14.73 0.27
C TYR A 148 -8.11 14.43 0.72
N LYS A 149 -9.09 15.20 0.22
CA LYS A 149 -10.50 15.08 0.62
C LYS A 149 -11.33 14.48 -0.51
N PHE A 150 -11.94 13.33 -0.23
CA PHE A 150 -12.85 12.62 -1.10
C PHE A 150 -14.20 12.51 -0.41
N ASN A 151 -15.04 13.53 -0.60
CA ASN A 151 -16.33 13.65 0.11
C ASN A 151 -17.36 12.61 -0.35
N ASP A 152 -17.18 12.06 -1.56
CA ASP A 152 -18.05 11.08 -2.18
C ASP A 152 -17.45 9.66 -2.14
N GLY A 153 -16.47 9.43 -1.27
CA GLY A 153 -15.79 8.14 -1.14
C GLY A 153 -14.69 7.92 -2.18
N VAL A 154 -14.39 6.66 -2.48
CA VAL A 154 -13.33 6.30 -3.44
C VAL A 154 -13.70 6.79 -4.86
N PRO A 155 -12.78 7.44 -5.59
CA PRO A 155 -13.08 7.93 -6.93
C PRO A 155 -13.24 6.77 -7.93
N LYS A 156 -14.14 6.95 -8.89
CA LYS A 156 -14.25 6.10 -10.06
C LYS A 156 -13.26 6.58 -11.12
N ILE A 157 -12.41 5.70 -11.60
CA ILE A 157 -11.40 5.99 -12.62
C ILE A 157 -11.90 5.55 -13.98
N HIS A 158 -12.34 4.29 -14.10
CA HIS A 158 -12.95 3.76 -15.34
C HIS A 158 -14.38 3.30 -15.10
N GLU A 159 -15.16 3.32 -16.17
CA GLU A 159 -16.54 2.83 -16.19
C GLU A 159 -16.58 1.44 -16.84
N HIS A 160 -17.25 0.50 -16.16
CA HIS A 160 -17.49 -0.85 -16.68
C HIS A 160 -18.99 -1.16 -16.75
N ASP A 161 -19.60 -1.47 -15.59
CA ASP A 161 -20.99 -1.94 -15.52
C ASP A 161 -21.99 -0.84 -15.13
N GLY A 162 -21.55 0.44 -15.09
CA GLY A 162 -22.39 1.55 -14.61
C GLY A 162 -22.71 1.49 -13.12
N LYS A 163 -21.98 0.69 -12.36
CA LYS A 163 -22.12 0.62 -10.90
C LYS A 163 -21.29 1.72 -10.22
N PRO A 164 -21.69 2.19 -9.04
CA PRO A 164 -20.90 3.15 -8.28
C PRO A 164 -19.61 2.53 -7.79
N SER A 165 -18.57 3.35 -7.66
CA SER A 165 -17.35 2.98 -6.94
C SER A 165 -17.62 2.77 -5.46
N GLN A 166 -17.05 1.72 -4.87
CA GLN A 166 -17.25 1.37 -3.46
C GLN A 166 -15.91 1.01 -2.82
N GLY A 167 -15.75 1.39 -1.56
CA GLY A 167 -14.63 0.98 -0.72
C GLY A 167 -15.12 0.14 0.45
N PHE A 168 -14.54 -1.05 0.63
CA PHE A 168 -14.88 -1.95 1.71
C PHE A 168 -13.69 -2.14 2.65
N GLY A 169 -13.95 -2.17 3.96
CA GLY A 169 -12.97 -2.51 4.98
C GLY A 169 -13.23 -3.88 5.59
N LEU A 170 -12.16 -4.60 5.91
CA LEU A 170 -12.20 -5.74 6.81
C LEU A 170 -11.54 -5.34 8.12
N PHE A 171 -12.22 -5.59 9.24
CA PHE A 171 -11.79 -5.09 10.56
C PHE A 171 -11.51 -6.23 11.52
N TRP A 172 -10.40 -6.12 12.25
CA TRP A 172 -10.04 -6.99 13.36
C TRP A 172 -9.69 -6.15 14.59
N GLU A 173 -10.38 -6.38 15.70
CA GLU A 173 -10.20 -5.65 16.97
C GLU A 173 -10.18 -4.12 16.79
N GLY A 174 -11.09 -3.61 15.95
CA GLY A 174 -11.22 -2.18 15.66
C GLY A 174 -10.19 -1.62 14.67
N ARG A 175 -9.20 -2.40 14.22
CA ARG A 175 -8.23 -2.03 13.19
C ARG A 175 -8.70 -2.52 11.82
N MET A 176 -8.75 -1.65 10.84
CA MET A 176 -8.91 -2.08 9.44
C MET A 176 -7.62 -2.77 8.99
N ILE A 177 -7.72 -4.04 8.62
CA ILE A 177 -6.60 -4.89 8.20
C ILE A 177 -6.52 -5.05 6.69
N LEU A 178 -7.63 -4.79 6.01
CA LEU A 178 -7.74 -4.86 4.57
C LEU A 178 -8.67 -3.74 4.08
N TYR A 179 -8.32 -3.15 2.95
CA TYR A 179 -9.17 -2.23 2.19
C TYR A 179 -9.34 -2.76 0.78
N TYR A 180 -10.59 -2.91 0.35
CA TYR A 180 -10.96 -3.40 -0.98
C TYR A 180 -11.69 -2.31 -1.75
N THR A 181 -11.14 -1.93 -2.89
CA THR A 181 -11.74 -0.98 -3.83
C THR A 181 -12.40 -1.74 -4.98
N TYR A 182 -13.69 -1.49 -5.17
CA TYR A 182 -14.54 -2.16 -6.12
C TYR A 182 -15.13 -1.16 -7.11
N GLU A 183 -15.14 -1.50 -8.40
CA GLU A 183 -15.63 -0.62 -9.48
C GLU A 183 -14.89 0.73 -9.54
N THR A 184 -13.60 0.77 -9.23
CA THR A 184 -12.81 1.99 -9.14
C THR A 184 -11.67 2.07 -10.14
N ASP A 185 -10.92 0.99 -10.33
CA ASP A 185 -9.69 0.88 -11.13
C ASP A 185 -8.59 1.86 -10.69
N LEU A 186 -8.37 1.95 -9.39
CA LEU A 186 -7.32 2.85 -8.87
C LEU A 186 -5.94 2.50 -9.42
N GLY A 187 -5.65 1.20 -9.53
CA GLY A 187 -4.38 0.69 -10.05
C GLY A 187 -4.11 1.17 -11.48
N ASP A 188 -5.12 1.18 -12.33
CA ASP A 188 -5.05 1.70 -13.69
C ASP A 188 -4.75 3.21 -13.68
N GLY A 189 -5.44 3.96 -12.84
CA GLY A 189 -5.18 5.39 -12.67
C GLY A 189 -3.80 5.73 -12.11
N TRP A 190 -3.10 4.79 -11.49
CA TRP A 190 -1.71 4.96 -11.06
C TRP A 190 -0.70 4.66 -12.18
N GLU A 191 -1.11 3.96 -13.25
CA GLU A 191 -0.25 3.61 -14.37
C GLU A 191 0.30 4.85 -15.10
N ASP A 192 1.29 4.66 -15.97
CA ASP A 192 1.75 5.68 -16.90
C ASP A 192 0.60 6.13 -17.81
N GLN A 193 0.49 7.45 -18.03
CA GLN A 193 -0.59 8.05 -18.80
C GLN A 193 -0.83 7.38 -20.17
N ARG A 194 0.24 6.92 -20.81
CA ARG A 194 0.19 6.26 -22.12
C ARG A 194 -0.48 4.89 -22.12
N VAL A 195 -0.69 4.27 -20.94
CA VAL A 195 -1.24 2.91 -20.83
C VAL A 195 -2.75 2.94 -21.12
N HIS A 196 -3.48 3.78 -20.36
CA HIS A 196 -4.94 3.89 -20.47
C HIS A 196 -5.39 5.17 -21.19
N GLY A 197 -4.49 6.13 -21.38
CA GLY A 197 -4.82 7.41 -22.02
C GLY A 197 -5.60 8.38 -21.10
N ASP A 198 -5.62 8.09 -19.81
CA ASP A 198 -6.32 8.91 -18.82
C ASP A 198 -5.82 10.35 -18.80
N SER A 199 -6.73 11.28 -18.53
CA SER A 199 -6.35 12.67 -18.32
C SER A 199 -5.48 12.82 -17.07
N GLU A 200 -4.67 13.87 -17.04
CA GLU A 200 -3.87 14.20 -15.85
C GLU A 200 -4.74 14.37 -14.59
N GLU A 201 -5.96 14.89 -14.76
CA GLU A 201 -6.90 15.09 -13.66
C GLU A 201 -7.37 13.74 -13.07
N VAL A 202 -7.73 12.77 -13.90
CA VAL A 202 -8.16 11.43 -13.49
C VAL A 202 -7.03 10.70 -12.79
N ARG A 203 -5.84 10.70 -13.40
CA ARG A 203 -4.63 10.10 -12.79
C ARG A 203 -4.28 10.76 -11.45
N LEU A 204 -4.34 12.09 -11.37
CA LEU A 204 -4.07 12.79 -10.13
C LEU A 204 -5.05 12.38 -9.02
N LYS A 205 -6.35 12.26 -9.33
CA LYS A 205 -7.34 11.76 -8.36
C LYS A 205 -7.02 10.36 -7.86
N ALA A 206 -6.66 9.45 -8.76
CA ALA A 206 -6.26 8.09 -8.41
C ALA A 206 -5.03 8.08 -7.49
N LEU A 207 -3.96 8.80 -7.86
CA LEU A 207 -2.73 8.91 -7.06
C LEU A 207 -2.98 9.56 -5.68
N GLN A 208 -3.85 10.58 -5.62
CA GLN A 208 -4.24 11.21 -4.36
C GLN A 208 -5.01 10.24 -3.44
N MET A 209 -5.89 9.40 -4.00
CA MET A 209 -6.56 8.37 -3.20
C MET A 209 -5.59 7.30 -2.74
N GLY A 210 -4.67 6.86 -3.61
CA GLY A 210 -3.59 5.96 -3.24
C GLY A 210 -2.72 6.52 -2.11
N ALA A 211 -2.37 7.80 -2.18
CA ALA A 211 -1.63 8.49 -1.12
C ALA A 211 -2.41 8.52 0.21
N ASN A 212 -3.73 8.74 0.16
CA ASN A 212 -4.57 8.64 1.35
C ASN A 212 -4.57 7.23 1.95
N ILE A 213 -4.60 6.18 1.13
CA ILE A 213 -4.51 4.79 1.59
C ILE A 213 -3.17 4.57 2.31
N ILE A 214 -2.06 4.96 1.69
CA ILE A 214 -0.72 4.84 2.28
C ILE A 214 -0.65 5.63 3.59
N GLN A 215 -1.07 6.88 3.62
CA GLN A 215 -1.06 7.69 4.84
C GLN A 215 -1.92 7.06 5.93
N TYR A 216 -3.15 6.64 5.62
CA TYR A 216 -4.03 6.00 6.59
C TYR A 216 -3.41 4.75 7.22
N VAL A 217 -2.61 3.98 6.49
CA VAL A 217 -1.96 2.77 6.99
C VAL A 217 -0.76 3.08 7.88
N PHE A 218 0.02 4.10 7.56
CA PHE A 218 1.29 4.39 8.26
C PHE A 218 1.19 5.45 9.37
N ASP A 219 0.11 6.21 9.45
CA ASP A 219 -0.13 7.23 10.49
C ASP A 219 -0.90 6.71 11.71
N ARG A 220 -0.99 5.38 11.88
CA ARG A 220 -1.73 4.72 12.98
C ARG A 220 -0.86 4.51 14.20
#